data_039db54ccc1f7ec2abcf9607fdd1dc00
#
_entry.id   039db54ccc1f7ec2abcf9607fdd1dc00
#
_cell.length_a   1.000
_cell.length_b   1.000
_cell.length_c   1.000
_cell.angle_alpha   90.00
_cell.angle_beta   90.00
_cell.angle_gamma   90.00
#
_symmetry.space_group_name_H-M   'P 1'
#
loop_
_entity.id
_entity.type
_entity.pdbx_description
1 polymer ?
#
loop_
_entity_poly.entity_id
_entity_poly.type
_entity_poly.pdbx_seq_one_letter_code
_entity_poly.pdbx_strand_id
1 'polypeptide(L)'
;MATLEQLGAEKYVLLTTFRRDGRAVSTPLWVVPDGAGLAFWTPADTGKVKRIRNSGRVTLAACDMRGNVRGEAVEAHAQIGDTTDRRRIGEVLKRKYGLIGRLSLLGSKLRRGEDGTVAVLVSQVS
;
A
#
# COMPACT_ATOMS: atom_id res chain seq x y z
N MET A 1 -7.15 18.93 -5.70
CA MET A 1 -7.22 17.75 -4.81
C MET A 1 -6.62 16.55 -5.52
N ALA A 2 -5.78 15.77 -4.84
CA ALA A 2 -5.20 14.57 -5.42
C ALA A 2 -6.24 13.45 -5.55
N THR A 3 -6.18 12.70 -6.64
CA THR A 3 -7.01 11.52 -6.85
C THR A 3 -6.19 10.25 -6.54
N LEU A 4 -6.88 9.13 -6.33
CA LEU A 4 -6.19 7.85 -6.14
C LEU A 4 -5.38 7.47 -7.38
N GLU A 5 -5.87 7.79 -8.58
CA GLU A 5 -5.12 7.55 -9.81
C GLU A 5 -3.79 8.33 -9.84
N GLN A 6 -3.83 9.60 -9.44
CA GLN A 6 -2.63 10.44 -9.36
C GLN A 6 -1.66 9.88 -8.32
N LEU A 7 -2.16 9.48 -7.16
CA LEU A 7 -1.33 8.89 -6.11
C LEU A 7 -0.73 7.56 -6.55
N GLY A 8 -1.46 6.76 -7.32
CA GLY A 8 -0.96 5.49 -7.86
C GLY A 8 0.24 5.66 -8.80
N ALA A 9 0.42 6.84 -9.39
CA ALA A 9 1.56 7.15 -10.26
C ALA A 9 2.79 7.64 -9.48
N GLU A 10 2.65 7.92 -8.19
CA GLU A 10 3.77 8.35 -7.35
C GLU A 10 4.73 7.20 -7.06
N LYS A 11 5.97 7.52 -6.68
CA LYS A 11 6.94 6.52 -6.27
C LYS A 11 6.67 6.06 -4.84
N TYR A 12 6.36 6.99 -3.95
CA TYR A 12 6.03 6.71 -2.56
C TYR A 12 4.75 7.41 -2.17
N VAL A 13 3.95 6.73 -1.37
CA VAL A 13 2.74 7.31 -0.76
C VAL A 13 2.80 7.01 0.74
N LEU A 14 2.49 8.03 1.53
CA LEU A 14 2.37 7.87 2.97
C LEU A 14 1.00 7.27 3.27
N LEU A 15 1.01 6.03 3.71
CA LEU A 15 -0.20 5.34 4.15
C LEU A 15 -0.37 5.55 5.65
N THR A 16 -1.50 6.12 6.05
CA THR A 16 -1.84 6.30 7.45
C THR A 16 -3.00 5.39 7.82
N THR A 17 -2.77 4.54 8.81
CA THR A 17 -3.77 3.66 9.40
C THR A 17 -4.06 4.12 10.83
N PHE A 18 -5.13 3.61 11.44
CA PHE A 18 -5.58 4.09 12.73
C PHE A 18 -5.67 2.96 13.74
N ARG A 19 -5.15 3.20 14.94
CA ARG A 19 -5.29 2.28 16.07
C ARG A 19 -6.75 2.34 16.57
N ARG A 20 -7.13 1.37 17.40
CA ARG A 20 -8.49 1.32 17.97
C ARG A 20 -8.85 2.58 18.76
N ASP A 21 -7.86 3.22 19.39
CA ASP A 21 -8.05 4.47 20.14
C ASP A 21 -8.02 5.72 19.25
N GLY A 22 -7.92 5.55 17.93
CA GLY A 22 -7.93 6.64 16.97
C GLY A 22 -6.56 7.22 16.62
N ARG A 23 -5.49 6.78 17.28
CA ARG A 23 -4.15 7.31 16.99
C ARG A 23 -3.69 6.88 15.59
N ALA A 24 -3.13 7.82 14.85
CA ALA A 24 -2.63 7.61 13.50
C ALA A 24 -1.23 7.00 13.51
N VAL A 25 -0.99 6.07 12.59
CA VAL A 25 0.34 5.50 12.34
C VAL A 25 0.61 5.58 10.85
N SER A 26 1.67 6.27 10.46
CA SER A 26 1.99 6.53 9.06
C SER A 26 3.26 5.81 8.63
N THR A 27 3.26 5.31 7.39
CA THR A 27 4.40 4.61 6.80
C THR A 27 4.53 5.00 5.32
N PRO A 28 5.72 5.41 4.85
CA PRO A 28 5.92 5.59 3.42
C PRO A 28 6.08 4.23 2.74
N LEU A 29 5.36 4.02 1.65
CA LEU A 29 5.35 2.74 0.93
C LEU A 29 5.42 2.96 -0.58
N TRP A 30 5.98 1.99 -1.28
CA TRP A 30 5.82 1.88 -2.72
C TRP A 30 4.34 1.62 -3.02
N VAL A 31 3.87 2.26 -4.08
CA VAL A 31 2.47 2.21 -4.48
C VAL A 31 2.38 1.82 -5.95
N VAL A 32 1.32 1.12 -6.31
CA VAL A 32 1.02 0.80 -7.71
C VAL A 32 -0.42 1.21 -8.03
N PRO A 33 -0.69 1.58 -9.29
CA PRO A 33 -2.06 1.82 -9.71
C PRO A 33 -2.86 0.51 -9.74
N ASP A 34 -4.14 0.60 -9.46
CA ASP A 34 -5.06 -0.55 -9.50
C ASP A 34 -6.44 -0.07 -9.94
N GLY A 35 -6.66 -0.01 -11.26
CA GLY A 35 -7.88 0.54 -11.82
C GLY A 35 -8.07 2.00 -11.40
N ALA A 36 -9.23 2.33 -10.84
CA ALA A 36 -9.50 3.67 -10.31
C ALA A 36 -8.90 3.90 -8.92
N GLY A 37 -8.38 2.85 -8.29
CA GLY A 37 -7.75 2.90 -6.98
C GLY A 37 -6.24 2.72 -7.06
N LEU A 38 -5.67 2.24 -5.96
CA LEU A 38 -4.25 1.91 -5.88
C LEU A 38 -4.04 0.73 -4.94
N ALA A 39 -2.82 0.22 -4.89
CA ALA A 39 -2.50 -0.90 -4.03
C ALA A 39 -1.09 -0.78 -3.49
N PHE A 40 -0.89 -1.46 -2.36
CA PHE A 40 0.42 -1.60 -1.72
C PHE A 40 0.75 -3.08 -1.55
N TRP A 41 2.03 -3.36 -1.43
CA TRP A 41 2.55 -4.70 -1.14
C TRP A 41 3.28 -4.61 0.20
N THR A 42 2.88 -5.42 1.19
CA THR A 42 3.45 -5.30 2.53
C THR A 42 3.50 -6.66 3.23
N PRO A 43 4.44 -6.85 4.19
CA PRO A 43 4.43 -8.07 5.00
C PRO A 43 3.12 -8.27 5.74
N ALA A 44 2.65 -9.51 5.79
CA ALA A 44 1.35 -9.86 6.35
C ALA A 44 1.27 -9.68 7.88
N ASP A 45 2.42 -9.78 8.56
CA ASP A 45 2.51 -9.76 10.03
C ASP A 45 2.73 -8.36 10.62
N THR A 46 2.51 -7.31 9.84
CA THR A 46 2.73 -5.93 10.30
C THR A 46 1.52 -5.37 11.03
N GLY A 47 1.77 -4.34 11.83
CA GLY A 47 0.70 -3.60 12.51
C GLY A 47 -0.27 -2.93 11.54
N LYS A 48 0.21 -2.44 10.38
CA LYS A 48 -0.67 -1.84 9.34
C LYS A 48 -1.74 -2.82 8.90
N VAL A 49 -1.38 -4.07 8.65
CA VAL A 49 -2.34 -5.09 8.22
C VAL A 49 -3.38 -5.36 9.30
N LYS A 50 -2.97 -5.46 10.55
CA LYS A 50 -3.89 -5.63 11.68
C LYS A 50 -4.84 -4.44 11.80
N ARG A 51 -4.32 -3.22 11.66
CA ARG A 51 -5.16 -2.02 11.74
C ARG A 51 -6.17 -1.94 10.60
N ILE A 52 -5.76 -2.31 9.38
CA ILE A 52 -6.66 -2.32 8.22
C ILE A 52 -7.76 -3.37 8.40
N ARG A 53 -7.43 -4.55 8.92
CA ARG A 53 -8.44 -5.59 9.20
C ARG A 53 -9.45 -5.15 10.25
N ASN A 54 -9.00 -4.35 11.21
CA ASN A 54 -9.87 -3.80 12.26
C ASN A 54 -10.73 -2.65 11.73
N SER A 55 -10.13 -1.77 10.93
CA SER A 55 -10.81 -0.62 10.33
C SER A 55 -10.17 -0.32 8.98
N GLY A 56 -10.97 -0.39 7.92
CA GLY A 56 -10.50 -0.09 6.56
C GLY A 56 -10.25 1.38 6.28
N ARG A 57 -10.52 2.27 7.23
CA ARG A 57 -10.29 3.69 7.05
C ARG A 57 -8.79 3.97 6.99
N VAL A 58 -8.36 4.68 5.93
CA VAL A 58 -6.98 5.10 5.75
C VAL A 58 -6.94 6.51 5.19
N THR A 59 -5.78 7.17 5.32
CA THR A 59 -5.49 8.37 4.55
C THR A 59 -4.20 8.15 3.77
N LEU A 60 -4.08 8.85 2.65
CA LEU A 60 -2.97 8.73 1.71
C LEU A 60 -2.48 10.11 1.32
N ALA A 61 -1.17 10.28 1.21
CA ALA A 61 -0.60 11.52 0.70
C ALA A 61 0.69 11.21 -0.06
N ALA A 62 0.93 11.94 -1.15
CA ALA A 62 2.20 11.83 -1.85
C ALA A 62 3.34 12.20 -0.89
N CYS A 63 4.41 11.43 -0.90
CA CYS A 63 5.55 11.69 -0.03
C CYS A 63 6.86 11.25 -0.67
N ASP A 64 7.97 11.56 -0.01
CA ASP A 64 9.28 11.02 -0.36
C ASP A 64 9.55 9.72 0.41
N MET A 65 10.73 9.15 0.19
CA MET A 65 11.16 7.90 0.81
C MET A 65 11.17 7.98 2.34
N ARG A 66 11.35 9.17 2.91
CA ARG A 66 11.41 9.39 4.36
C ARG A 66 10.04 9.69 4.98
N GLY A 67 9.00 9.79 4.16
CA GLY A 67 7.66 10.12 4.64
C GLY A 67 7.36 11.61 4.72
N ASN A 68 8.20 12.45 4.12
CA ASN A 68 7.91 13.89 4.04
C ASN A 68 6.81 14.12 3.03
N VAL A 69 5.67 14.63 3.48
CA VAL A 69 4.47 14.81 2.66
C VAL A 69 4.66 15.96 1.67
N ARG A 70 4.24 15.73 0.42
CA ARG A 70 4.34 16.71 -0.67
C ARG A 70 2.98 17.13 -1.25
N GLY A 71 1.89 16.65 -0.69
CA GLY A 71 0.55 16.96 -1.19
C GLY A 71 -0.51 16.77 -0.13
N GLU A 72 -1.76 16.99 -0.52
CA GLU A 72 -2.90 16.85 0.39
C GLU A 72 -3.16 15.39 0.74
N ALA A 73 -3.60 15.15 1.96
CA ALA A 73 -4.06 13.83 2.39
C ALA A 73 -5.47 13.57 1.84
N VAL A 74 -5.68 12.34 1.38
CA VAL A 74 -6.96 11.89 0.83
C VAL A 74 -7.47 10.74 1.67
N GLU A 75 -8.73 10.79 2.09
CA GLU A 75 -9.37 9.66 2.76
C GLU A 75 -9.72 8.57 1.75
N ALA A 76 -9.55 7.33 2.16
CA ALA A 76 -9.84 6.18 1.32
C ALA A 76 -10.18 4.97 2.17
N HIS A 77 -10.58 3.88 1.51
CA HIS A 77 -10.90 2.62 2.16
C HIS A 77 -9.92 1.56 1.68
N ALA A 78 -9.33 0.83 2.63
CA ALA A 78 -8.37 -0.23 2.35
C ALA A 78 -8.93 -1.58 2.80
N GLN A 79 -8.59 -2.61 2.03
CA GLN A 79 -8.89 -3.99 2.41
C GLN A 79 -7.71 -4.87 2.02
N ILE A 80 -7.58 -6.01 2.70
CA ILE A 80 -6.53 -6.97 2.40
C ILE A 80 -7.03 -7.87 1.27
N GLY A 81 -6.26 -7.93 0.18
CA GLY A 81 -6.58 -8.77 -0.96
C GLY A 81 -6.26 -10.25 -0.71
N ASP A 82 -6.84 -11.10 -1.54
CA ASP A 82 -6.59 -12.56 -1.49
C ASP A 82 -5.29 -12.92 -2.25
N THR A 83 -5.04 -14.22 -2.40
CA THR A 83 -3.86 -14.72 -3.12
C THR A 83 -3.82 -14.26 -4.59
N THR A 84 -4.98 -14.23 -5.25
CA THR A 84 -5.07 -13.75 -6.63
C THR A 84 -4.70 -12.27 -6.74
N ASP A 85 -5.21 -11.46 -5.81
CA ASP A 85 -4.87 -10.04 -5.73
C ASP A 85 -3.38 -9.86 -5.48
N ARG A 86 -2.82 -10.62 -4.56
CA ARG A 86 -1.39 -10.56 -4.24
C ARG A 86 -0.52 -10.81 -5.48
N ARG A 87 -0.84 -11.84 -6.25
CA ARG A 87 -0.11 -12.17 -7.48
C ARG A 87 -0.25 -11.08 -8.54
N ARG A 88 -1.47 -10.59 -8.72
CA ARG A 88 -1.77 -9.50 -9.67
C ARG A 88 -1.00 -8.23 -9.34
N ILE A 89 -1.05 -7.81 -8.08
CA ILE A 89 -0.36 -6.59 -7.63
C ILE A 89 1.16 -6.78 -7.68
N GLY A 90 1.67 -7.97 -7.37
CA GLY A 90 3.09 -8.28 -7.52
C GLY A 90 3.60 -8.09 -8.95
N GLU A 91 2.81 -8.48 -9.95
CA GLU A 91 3.17 -8.26 -11.36
C GLU A 91 3.18 -6.78 -11.73
N VAL A 92 2.22 -6.00 -11.25
CA VAL A 92 2.19 -4.55 -11.47
C VAL A 92 3.41 -3.89 -10.81
N LEU A 93 3.75 -4.32 -9.60
CA LEU A 93 4.92 -3.83 -8.88
C LEU A 93 6.22 -4.06 -9.66
N LYS A 94 6.39 -5.25 -10.22
CA LYS A 94 7.56 -5.58 -11.05
C LYS A 94 7.66 -4.65 -12.26
N ARG A 95 6.55 -4.37 -12.92
CA ARG A 95 6.53 -3.49 -14.09
C ARG A 95 6.88 -2.06 -13.73
N LYS A 96 6.33 -1.55 -12.63
CA LYS A 96 6.52 -0.16 -12.23
C LYS A 96 7.94 0.10 -11.72
N TYR A 97 8.47 -0.79 -10.88
CA TYR A 97 9.75 -0.58 -10.20
C TYR A 97 10.91 -1.35 -10.85
N GLY A 98 10.63 -2.12 -11.89
CA GLY A 98 11.65 -2.79 -12.70
C GLY A 98 12.50 -3.77 -11.89
N LEU A 99 13.81 -3.72 -12.09
CA LEU A 99 14.76 -4.63 -11.44
C LEU A 99 14.71 -4.54 -9.91
N ILE A 100 14.57 -3.34 -9.37
CA ILE A 100 14.50 -3.12 -7.91
C ILE A 100 13.26 -3.82 -7.35
N GLY A 101 12.11 -3.69 -8.04
CA GLY A 101 10.88 -4.36 -7.63
C GLY A 101 11.00 -5.88 -7.65
N ARG A 102 11.64 -6.43 -8.68
CA ARG A 102 11.87 -7.88 -8.79
C ARG A 102 12.77 -8.40 -7.67
N LEU A 103 13.84 -7.69 -7.36
CA LEU A 103 14.75 -8.07 -6.28
C LEU A 103 14.07 -8.00 -4.92
N SER A 104 13.25 -6.99 -4.69
CA SER A 104 12.48 -6.83 -3.44
C SER A 104 11.49 -7.97 -3.25
N LEU A 105 10.77 -8.36 -4.30
CA LEU A 105 9.81 -9.48 -4.25
C LEU A 105 10.52 -10.81 -4.02
N LEU A 106 11.64 -11.03 -4.70
CA LEU A 106 12.43 -12.25 -4.53
C LEU A 106 12.96 -12.35 -3.09
N GLY A 107 13.50 -11.26 -2.56
CA GLY A 107 13.99 -11.21 -1.18
C GLY A 107 12.89 -11.48 -0.17
N SER A 108 11.69 -10.93 -0.38
CA SER A 108 10.53 -11.16 0.48
C SER A 108 10.08 -12.63 0.43
N LYS A 109 10.05 -13.23 -0.76
CA LYS A 109 9.68 -14.64 -0.93
C LYS A 109 10.67 -15.57 -0.24
N LEU A 110 11.97 -15.28 -0.33
CA LEU A 110 13.01 -16.07 0.31
C LEU A 110 12.97 -15.96 1.83
N ARG A 111 12.64 -14.79 2.38
CA ARG A 111 12.62 -14.57 3.83
C ARG A 111 11.32 -14.98 4.50
N ARG A 112 10.17 -14.78 3.84
CA ARG A 112 8.84 -14.89 4.46
C ARG A 112 7.98 -16.00 3.85
N GLY A 113 8.41 -16.55 2.72
CA GLY A 113 7.58 -17.45 1.93
C GLY A 113 6.52 -16.67 1.15
N GLU A 114 5.76 -17.40 0.34
CA GLU A 114 4.76 -16.79 -0.55
C GLU A 114 3.61 -16.14 0.21
N ASP A 115 3.20 -16.75 1.33
CA ASP A 115 2.08 -16.25 2.14
C ASP A 115 2.49 -15.18 3.15
N GLY A 116 3.77 -14.81 3.20
CA GLY A 116 4.29 -13.83 4.14
C GLY A 116 4.02 -12.38 3.76
N THR A 117 3.47 -12.12 2.58
CA THR A 117 3.12 -10.77 2.11
C THR A 117 1.67 -10.74 1.65
N VAL A 118 1.09 -9.54 1.66
CA VAL A 118 -0.28 -9.32 1.20
C VAL A 118 -0.32 -8.08 0.30
N ALA A 119 -1.32 -8.02 -0.56
CA ALA A 119 -1.68 -6.81 -1.29
C ALA A 119 -2.74 -6.07 -0.47
N VAL A 120 -2.53 -4.77 -0.27
CA VAL A 120 -3.53 -3.88 0.33
C VAL A 120 -4.20 -3.13 -0.80
N LEU A 121 -5.49 -3.36 -1.00
CA LEU A 121 -6.26 -2.74 -2.08
C LEU A 121 -6.98 -1.51 -1.54
N VAL A 122 -6.80 -0.37 -2.19
CA VAL A 122 -7.34 0.91 -1.73
C VAL A 122 -8.30 1.46 -2.78
N SER A 123 -9.51 1.79 -2.33
CA SER A 123 -10.56 2.37 -3.16
C SER A 123 -11.07 3.67 -2.55
N GLN A 124 -11.82 4.43 -3.35
CA GLN A 124 -12.43 5.68 -2.87
C GLN A 124 -13.47 5.38 -1.79
N VAL A 125 -13.61 6.31 -0.86
CA VAL A 125 -14.72 6.31 0.09
C VAL A 125 -15.98 6.66 -0.69
N SER A 126 -16.98 5.81 -0.59
CA SER A 126 -18.25 6.00 -1.27
C SER A 126 -19.21 6.85 -0.47
#